data_ba8b07df9e7860a23f7bed2e2540c4cf
#
_entry.id   ba8b07df9e7860a23f7bed2e2540c4cf
#
_cell.length_a   1.000
_cell.length_b   1.000
_cell.length_c   1.000
_cell.angle_alpha   90.00
_cell.angle_beta   90.00
_cell.angle_gamma   90.00
#
_symmetry.space_group_name_H-M   'P 1'
#
loop_
_entity.id
_entity.type
_entity.pdbx_description
1 polymer ?
#
loop_
_entity_poly.entity_id
_entity_poly.type
_entity_poly.pdbx_seq_one_letter_code
_entity_poly.pdbx_strand_id
1 'polypeptide(L)'
;RSLLLAAALVWSGLHEAAASEPASCRVVRFADVGWSDIAATTGLASVVLDALGYKPAITVASIPIAFTGMKNSQIDVFLGYWVPSMAQVMEPFIQAGQIQVLDTPNLEGANYTLAVPHYLYEKGLKSFSDIARFRKELDGRIHGIEPGTDGNLLIQSMIRDGRFGLKGFTLVESSEAGMLVAAQLAGRSRKAIVFLGWEPHPMNVQMKMNQLMEGDDLFGANLGEAKVYTAVS
;
A
#
# COMPACT_ATOMS: atom_id res chain seq x y z
N ARG A 1 -11.66 44.93 -72.01
CA ARG A 1 -10.82 45.19 -70.77
C ARG A 1 -11.43 44.38 -69.64
N SER A 2 -10.90 43.18 -69.42
CA SER A 2 -11.32 42.28 -68.38
C SER A 2 -10.33 42.37 -67.22
N LEU A 3 -10.79 42.77 -66.05
CA LEU A 3 -10.04 42.71 -64.80
C LEU A 3 -10.26 41.33 -64.18
N LEU A 4 -9.23 40.55 -64.08
CA LEU A 4 -9.15 39.35 -63.28
C LEU A 4 -8.72 39.72 -61.85
N LEU A 5 -9.63 39.64 -60.87
CA LEU A 5 -9.32 39.71 -59.47
C LEU A 5 -8.82 38.32 -59.01
N ALA A 6 -7.56 38.20 -58.67
CA ALA A 6 -7.02 37.04 -58.02
C ALA A 6 -7.26 37.13 -56.50
N ALA A 7 -8.15 36.35 -55.97
CA ALA A 7 -8.35 36.18 -54.52
C ALA A 7 -7.29 35.23 -53.98
N ALA A 8 -6.28 35.77 -53.30
CA ALA A 8 -5.31 34.97 -52.54
C ALA A 8 -5.98 34.52 -51.20
N LEU A 9 -6.39 33.26 -51.10
CA LEU A 9 -6.76 32.63 -49.85
C LEU A 9 -5.53 32.44 -48.96
N VAL A 10 -5.35 33.31 -47.98
CA VAL A 10 -4.38 33.13 -46.92
C VAL A 10 -4.96 32.08 -45.96
N TRP A 11 -4.52 30.83 -46.09
CA TRP A 11 -4.83 29.76 -45.14
C TRP A 11 -3.94 29.97 -43.92
N SER A 12 -4.46 30.72 -42.94
CA SER A 12 -3.83 30.81 -41.61
C SER A 12 -3.95 29.46 -40.94
N GLY A 13 -2.95 28.66 -41.03
CA GLY A 13 -2.83 27.45 -40.25
C GLY A 13 -2.81 27.82 -38.76
N LEU A 14 -3.92 27.58 -38.08
CA LEU A 14 -3.95 27.54 -36.63
C LEU A 14 -3.07 26.38 -36.19
N HIS A 15 -1.79 26.65 -35.99
CA HIS A 15 -0.96 25.78 -35.18
C HIS A 15 -1.47 25.97 -33.74
N GLU A 16 -2.30 25.05 -33.25
CA GLU A 16 -2.43 24.87 -31.81
C GLU A 16 -1.01 24.65 -31.29
N ALA A 17 -0.47 25.70 -30.70
CA ALA A 17 0.72 25.54 -29.88
C ALA A 17 0.29 24.67 -28.69
N ALA A 18 0.50 23.34 -28.81
CA ALA A 18 0.45 22.48 -27.65
C ALA A 18 1.40 23.10 -26.63
N ALA A 19 0.82 23.67 -25.57
CA ALA A 19 1.59 24.26 -24.49
C ALA A 19 2.51 23.12 -23.97
N SER A 20 3.81 23.22 -24.27
CA SER A 20 4.76 22.24 -23.77
C SER A 20 4.75 22.32 -22.25
N GLU A 21 4.53 21.20 -21.58
CA GLU A 21 4.61 21.15 -20.13
C GLU A 21 5.90 21.81 -19.62
N PRO A 22 5.83 22.55 -18.50
CA PRO A 22 7.03 23.09 -17.88
C PRO A 22 8.08 22.00 -17.61
N ALA A 23 9.35 22.31 -17.79
CA ALA A 23 10.42 21.34 -17.56
C ALA A 23 10.42 20.75 -16.13
N SER A 24 9.90 21.50 -15.16
CA SER A 24 9.69 21.08 -13.76
C SER A 24 8.67 19.95 -13.62
N CYS A 25 7.69 19.84 -14.53
CA CYS A 25 6.68 18.78 -14.50
C CYS A 25 7.17 17.46 -15.12
N ARG A 26 8.37 17.46 -15.72
CA ARG A 26 8.92 16.24 -16.35
C ARG A 26 9.48 15.24 -15.33
N VAL A 27 9.86 15.69 -14.15
CA VAL A 27 10.33 14.80 -13.08
C VAL A 27 9.12 14.40 -12.23
N VAL A 28 8.82 13.11 -12.16
CA VAL A 28 7.75 12.54 -11.33
C VAL A 28 8.40 11.77 -10.18
N ARG A 29 8.22 12.26 -8.95
CA ARG A 29 8.86 11.72 -7.75
C ARG A 29 7.91 10.76 -7.04
N PHE A 30 8.26 9.48 -7.03
CA PHE A 30 7.49 8.43 -6.38
C PHE A 30 8.01 8.13 -4.98
N ALA A 31 7.11 7.81 -4.05
CA ALA A 31 7.46 7.09 -2.84
C ALA A 31 7.41 5.58 -3.10
N ASP A 32 8.44 4.86 -2.68
CA ASP A 32 8.45 3.42 -2.48
C ASP A 32 8.65 3.15 -0.99
N VAL A 33 7.79 2.33 -0.42
CA VAL A 33 7.81 2.03 1.02
C VAL A 33 8.44 0.68 1.35
N GLY A 34 9.05 0.05 0.35
CA GLY A 34 9.78 -1.22 0.49
C GLY A 34 8.88 -2.46 0.39
N TRP A 35 7.62 -2.31 -0.05
CA TRP A 35 6.71 -3.44 -0.25
C TRP A 35 6.78 -3.94 -1.69
N SER A 36 6.78 -5.27 -1.85
CA SER A 36 6.96 -5.94 -3.16
C SER A 36 5.91 -5.54 -4.19
N ASP A 37 4.65 -5.39 -3.78
CA ASP A 37 3.53 -4.98 -4.64
C ASP A 37 3.66 -3.53 -5.09
N ILE A 38 4.06 -2.63 -4.18
CA ILE A 38 4.23 -1.21 -4.49
C ILE A 38 5.49 -0.98 -5.31
N ALA A 39 6.58 -1.69 -5.03
CA ALA A 39 7.78 -1.65 -5.88
C ALA A 39 7.48 -2.09 -7.32
N ALA A 40 6.69 -3.17 -7.50
CA ALA A 40 6.28 -3.64 -8.81
C ALA A 40 5.38 -2.64 -9.54
N THR A 41 4.37 -2.07 -8.86
CA THR A 41 3.46 -1.07 -9.43
C THR A 41 4.19 0.21 -9.79
N THR A 42 5.08 0.70 -8.92
CA THR A 42 5.91 1.88 -9.15
C THR A 42 6.88 1.65 -10.32
N GLY A 43 7.47 0.46 -10.40
CA GLY A 43 8.34 0.08 -11.52
C GLY A 43 7.58 0.09 -12.85
N LEU A 44 6.38 -0.48 -12.89
CA LEU A 44 5.55 -0.47 -14.10
C LEU A 44 5.16 0.96 -14.50
N ALA A 45 4.69 1.77 -13.57
CA ALA A 45 4.35 3.18 -13.83
C ALA A 45 5.57 3.97 -14.34
N SER A 46 6.75 3.70 -13.78
CA SER A 46 8.00 4.34 -14.20
C SER A 46 8.35 4.03 -15.65
N VAL A 47 8.20 2.77 -16.08
CA VAL A 47 8.47 2.38 -17.48
C VAL A 47 7.52 3.10 -18.43
N VAL A 48 6.24 3.21 -18.09
CA VAL A 48 5.24 3.91 -18.92
C VAL A 48 5.56 5.40 -19.00
N LEU A 49 5.87 6.03 -17.87
CA LEU A 49 6.21 7.46 -17.82
C LEU A 49 7.50 7.79 -18.58
N ASP A 50 8.51 6.95 -18.46
CA ASP A 50 9.77 7.11 -19.20
C ASP A 50 9.52 7.06 -20.72
N ALA A 51 8.71 6.10 -21.18
CA ALA A 51 8.30 6.00 -22.58
C ALA A 51 7.51 7.22 -23.08
N LEU A 52 6.81 7.92 -22.18
CA LEU A 52 6.10 9.17 -22.46
C LEU A 52 7.00 10.43 -22.37
N GLY A 53 8.28 10.27 -22.03
CA GLY A 53 9.27 11.36 -21.95
C GLY A 53 9.37 12.05 -20.59
N TYR A 54 8.75 11.48 -19.55
CA TYR A 54 8.94 11.89 -18.16
C TYR A 54 10.20 11.25 -17.56
N LYS A 55 10.60 11.73 -16.39
CA LYS A 55 11.77 11.22 -15.65
C LYS A 55 11.30 10.73 -14.27
N PRO A 56 10.94 9.46 -14.11
CA PRO A 56 10.60 8.90 -12.81
C PRO A 56 11.79 8.98 -11.86
N ALA A 57 11.54 9.39 -10.62
CA ALA A 57 12.51 9.42 -9.54
C ALA A 57 11.90 8.73 -8.32
N ILE A 58 12.49 7.61 -7.90
CA ILE A 58 11.95 6.79 -6.81
C ILE A 58 12.72 7.08 -5.54
N THR A 59 12.00 7.41 -4.46
CA THR A 59 12.53 7.59 -3.11
C THR A 59 12.00 6.50 -2.20
N VAL A 60 12.90 5.68 -1.64
CA VAL A 60 12.52 4.70 -0.62
C VAL A 60 12.41 5.41 0.73
N ALA A 61 11.22 5.33 1.35
CA ALA A 61 10.90 6.03 2.59
C ALA A 61 9.86 5.26 3.41
N SER A 62 9.83 5.44 4.73
CA SER A 62 8.72 4.95 5.54
C SER A 62 7.43 5.72 5.24
N ILE A 63 6.27 5.14 5.56
CA ILE A 63 4.95 5.77 5.37
C ILE A 63 4.89 7.19 5.94
N PRO A 64 5.29 7.46 7.21
CA PRO A 64 5.26 8.82 7.74
C PRO A 64 6.16 9.81 6.97
N ILE A 65 7.32 9.35 6.49
CA ILE A 65 8.23 10.17 5.70
C ILE A 65 7.67 10.42 4.31
N ALA A 66 7.07 9.41 3.67
CA ALA A 66 6.43 9.54 2.37
C ALA A 66 5.31 10.59 2.40
N PHE A 67 4.39 10.52 3.37
CA PHE A 67 3.29 11.48 3.49
C PHE A 67 3.76 12.89 3.84
N THR A 68 4.79 13.01 4.70
CA THR A 68 5.42 14.31 4.97
C THR A 68 6.10 14.88 3.72
N GLY A 69 6.74 14.03 2.92
CA GLY A 69 7.35 14.40 1.65
C GLY A 69 6.31 14.87 0.63
N MET A 70 5.16 14.21 0.56
CA MET A 70 4.03 14.64 -0.29
C MET A 70 3.47 15.98 0.18
N LYS A 71 3.18 16.13 1.47
CA LYS A 71 2.74 17.41 2.06
C LYS A 71 3.68 18.58 1.70
N ASN A 72 4.98 18.33 1.64
CA ASN A 72 6.00 19.35 1.36
C ASN A 72 6.36 19.43 -0.14
N SER A 73 5.58 18.80 -1.02
CA SER A 73 5.83 18.74 -2.46
C SER A 73 7.26 18.24 -2.80
N GLN A 74 7.79 17.32 -2.02
CA GLN A 74 9.06 16.62 -2.25
C GLN A 74 8.85 15.25 -2.91
N ILE A 75 7.66 14.69 -2.76
CA ILE A 75 7.15 13.46 -3.38
C ILE A 75 5.86 13.82 -4.07
N ASP A 76 5.69 13.38 -5.32
CA ASP A 76 4.52 13.71 -6.14
C ASP A 76 3.45 12.61 -6.07
N VAL A 77 3.87 11.33 -6.02
CA VAL A 77 2.99 10.18 -6.21
C VAL A 77 3.32 9.07 -5.22
N PHE A 78 2.27 8.48 -4.63
CA PHE A 78 2.33 7.24 -3.90
C PHE A 78 1.24 6.29 -4.41
N LEU A 79 1.64 5.10 -4.90
CA LEU A 79 0.74 4.14 -5.55
C LEU A 79 0.15 3.09 -4.60
N GLY A 80 0.43 3.22 -3.30
CA GLY A 80 0.13 2.21 -2.30
C GLY A 80 -0.83 2.67 -1.20
N TYR A 81 -1.81 3.52 -1.50
CA TYR A 81 -2.80 3.92 -0.51
C TYR A 81 -3.87 2.83 -0.35
N TRP A 82 -3.66 1.94 0.62
CA TRP A 82 -4.57 0.84 0.96
C TRP A 82 -5.75 1.33 1.81
N VAL A 83 -6.96 1.12 1.33
CA VAL A 83 -8.20 1.51 2.00
C VAL A 83 -8.99 0.24 2.33
N PRO A 84 -9.47 0.07 3.60
CA PRO A 84 -9.62 1.10 4.63
C PRO A 84 -8.44 1.26 5.60
N SER A 85 -7.47 0.35 5.64
CA SER A 85 -6.46 0.28 6.72
C SER A 85 -5.64 1.56 6.90
N MET A 86 -5.26 2.22 5.79
CA MET A 86 -4.48 3.47 5.83
C MET A 86 -5.34 4.73 5.99
N ALA A 87 -6.67 4.62 5.96
CA ALA A 87 -7.54 5.80 5.97
C ALA A 87 -7.25 6.72 7.17
N GLN A 88 -7.09 6.14 8.37
CA GLN A 88 -6.85 6.92 9.57
C GLN A 88 -5.55 7.74 9.52
N VAL A 89 -4.50 7.24 8.90
CA VAL A 89 -3.19 7.93 8.81
C VAL A 89 -3.14 8.92 7.65
N MET A 90 -3.92 8.71 6.58
CA MET A 90 -3.96 9.58 5.40
C MET A 90 -4.97 10.74 5.55
N GLU A 91 -6.08 10.51 6.23
CA GLU A 91 -7.20 11.44 6.34
C GLU A 91 -6.81 12.87 6.75
N PRO A 92 -5.91 13.11 7.74
CA PRO A 92 -5.49 14.46 8.09
C PRO A 92 -4.87 15.26 6.93
N PHE A 93 -4.14 14.58 6.03
CA PHE A 93 -3.52 15.21 4.87
C PHE A 93 -4.54 15.50 3.77
N ILE A 94 -5.53 14.62 3.59
CA ILE A 94 -6.62 14.80 2.63
C ILE A 94 -7.50 16.00 3.08
N GLN A 95 -7.92 16.04 4.34
CA GLN A 95 -8.74 17.12 4.88
C GLN A 95 -8.04 18.48 4.83
N ALA A 96 -6.72 18.49 4.99
CA ALA A 96 -5.91 19.70 4.85
C ALA A 96 -5.66 20.11 3.39
N GLY A 97 -6.15 19.35 2.40
CA GLY A 97 -5.92 19.60 0.97
C GLY A 97 -4.45 19.47 0.55
N GLN A 98 -3.67 18.71 1.30
CA GLN A 98 -2.22 18.51 1.08
C GLN A 98 -1.93 17.28 0.22
N ILE A 99 -2.84 16.33 0.20
CA ILE A 99 -2.78 15.11 -0.60
C ILE A 99 -4.16 14.89 -1.21
N GLN A 100 -4.19 14.57 -2.49
CA GLN A 100 -5.39 14.17 -3.21
C GLN A 100 -5.31 12.67 -3.52
N VAL A 101 -6.42 11.97 -3.39
CA VAL A 101 -6.55 10.57 -3.81
C VAL A 101 -7.33 10.53 -5.12
N LEU A 102 -6.84 9.79 -6.10
CA LEU A 102 -7.53 9.63 -7.37
C LEU A 102 -8.74 8.68 -7.19
N ASP A 103 -9.83 8.98 -7.89
CA ASP A 103 -11.12 8.27 -7.71
C ASP A 103 -11.06 6.80 -8.14
N THR A 104 -10.23 6.48 -9.13
CA THR A 104 -10.10 5.12 -9.66
C THR A 104 -9.01 4.37 -8.90
N PRO A 105 -9.32 3.21 -8.30
CA PRO A 105 -8.30 2.40 -7.62
C PRO A 105 -7.33 1.77 -8.64
N ASN A 106 -6.08 1.63 -8.22
CA ASN A 106 -5.06 0.88 -8.99
C ASN A 106 -5.34 -0.62 -8.93
N LEU A 107 -5.93 -1.08 -7.83
CA LEU A 107 -6.19 -2.48 -7.55
C LEU A 107 -7.50 -2.63 -6.77
N GLU A 108 -8.34 -3.56 -7.21
CA GLU A 108 -9.55 -4.01 -6.53
C GLU A 108 -9.45 -5.49 -6.18
N GLY A 109 -10.22 -5.91 -5.17
CA GLY A 109 -10.23 -7.30 -4.72
C GLY A 109 -8.96 -7.69 -3.96
N ALA A 110 -8.25 -6.72 -3.41
CA ALA A 110 -7.16 -6.95 -2.49
C ALA A 110 -7.69 -7.33 -1.10
N ASN A 111 -6.87 -8.01 -0.31
CA ASN A 111 -7.15 -8.32 1.10
C ASN A 111 -5.93 -8.01 1.96
N TYR A 112 -6.15 -7.49 3.16
CA TYR A 112 -5.09 -7.19 4.12
C TYR A 112 -5.58 -7.44 5.53
N THR A 113 -4.97 -8.39 6.25
CA THR A 113 -5.34 -8.74 7.63
C THR A 113 -4.24 -9.58 8.30
N LEU A 114 -4.51 -10.12 9.49
CA LEU A 114 -3.62 -11.09 10.11
C LEU A 114 -3.79 -12.47 9.47
N ALA A 115 -2.67 -13.18 9.36
CA ALA A 115 -2.59 -14.51 8.78
C ALA A 115 -1.79 -15.49 9.66
N VAL A 116 -2.04 -16.77 9.45
CA VAL A 116 -1.34 -17.88 10.11
C VAL A 116 -0.98 -18.96 9.11
N PRO A 117 0.07 -19.76 9.36
CA PRO A 117 0.29 -20.97 8.59
C PRO A 117 -0.91 -21.93 8.68
N HIS A 118 -1.23 -22.61 7.59
CA HIS A 118 -2.39 -23.49 7.46
C HIS A 118 -2.51 -24.52 8.60
N TYR A 119 -1.40 -25.09 9.05
CA TYR A 119 -1.42 -26.08 10.15
C TYR A 119 -1.89 -25.49 11.49
N LEU A 120 -1.75 -24.18 11.73
CA LEU A 120 -2.32 -23.52 12.92
C LEU A 120 -3.82 -23.27 12.74
N TYR A 121 -4.23 -22.92 11.54
CA TYR A 121 -5.64 -22.77 11.20
C TYR A 121 -6.40 -24.09 11.42
N GLU A 122 -5.84 -25.22 11.00
CA GLU A 122 -6.38 -26.55 11.25
C GLU A 122 -6.41 -26.90 12.75
N LYS A 123 -5.49 -26.37 13.56
CA LYS A 123 -5.48 -26.52 15.02
C LYS A 123 -6.49 -25.62 15.73
N GLY A 124 -7.22 -24.81 15.01
CA GLY A 124 -8.29 -23.96 15.54
C GLY A 124 -7.91 -22.51 15.76
N LEU A 125 -6.78 -22.00 15.27
CA LEU A 125 -6.46 -20.58 15.24
C LEU A 125 -7.05 -19.98 13.95
N LYS A 126 -8.34 -19.63 13.98
CA LYS A 126 -9.13 -19.24 12.81
C LYS A 126 -9.58 -17.78 12.82
N SER A 127 -9.56 -17.15 13.99
CA SER A 127 -10.04 -15.78 14.18
C SER A 127 -9.13 -14.99 15.10
N PHE A 128 -9.30 -13.68 15.14
CA PHE A 128 -8.57 -12.81 16.05
C PHE A 128 -8.81 -13.21 17.52
N SER A 129 -10.03 -13.58 17.87
CA SER A 129 -10.38 -14.05 19.21
C SER A 129 -9.69 -15.35 19.61
N ASP A 130 -9.25 -16.14 18.64
CA ASP A 130 -8.50 -17.36 18.91
C ASP A 130 -7.05 -17.11 19.30
N ILE A 131 -6.44 -15.98 18.88
CA ILE A 131 -5.01 -15.70 19.07
C ILE A 131 -4.59 -15.84 20.53
N ALA A 132 -5.41 -15.31 21.45
CA ALA A 132 -5.12 -15.33 22.88
C ALA A 132 -4.95 -16.75 23.46
N ARG A 133 -5.67 -17.75 22.92
CA ARG A 133 -5.57 -19.15 23.34
C ARG A 133 -4.22 -19.79 22.95
N PHE A 134 -3.58 -19.28 21.91
CA PHE A 134 -2.28 -19.76 21.42
C PHE A 134 -1.11 -18.93 21.95
N ARG A 135 -1.34 -18.11 23.01
CA ARG A 135 -0.33 -17.20 23.55
C ARG A 135 1.01 -17.87 23.83
N LYS A 136 0.99 -19.07 24.42
CA LYS A 136 2.21 -19.79 24.78
C LYS A 136 2.99 -20.25 23.53
N GLU A 137 2.29 -20.78 22.56
CA GLU A 137 2.87 -21.26 21.30
C GLU A 137 3.41 -20.10 20.44
N LEU A 138 2.77 -18.93 20.56
CA LEU A 138 3.14 -17.69 19.86
C LEU A 138 4.19 -16.87 20.63
N ASP A 139 4.63 -17.32 21.81
CA ASP A 139 5.47 -16.52 22.71
C ASP A 139 4.88 -15.11 23.00
N GLY A 140 3.54 -14.97 22.93
CA GLY A 140 2.85 -13.72 23.09
C GLY A 140 3.21 -12.66 22.01
N ARG A 141 3.56 -13.07 20.80
CA ARG A 141 4.04 -12.21 19.71
C ARG A 141 3.11 -12.22 18.52
N ILE A 142 2.99 -11.05 17.88
CA ILE A 142 2.39 -10.86 16.55
C ILE A 142 3.43 -10.17 15.69
N HIS A 143 3.66 -10.67 14.49
CA HIS A 143 4.69 -10.15 13.59
C HIS A 143 4.09 -9.15 12.60
N GLY A 144 4.61 -7.94 12.63
CA GLY A 144 4.29 -6.86 11.72
C GLY A 144 5.43 -6.58 10.73
N ILE A 145 5.26 -5.50 10.02
CA ILE A 145 6.19 -5.00 9.00
C ILE A 145 6.92 -3.74 9.50
N GLU A 146 7.18 -2.78 8.62
CA GLU A 146 7.93 -1.58 8.96
C GLU A 146 7.24 -0.75 10.04
N PRO A 147 8.00 -0.14 10.97
CA PRO A 147 7.45 0.77 11.97
C PRO A 147 6.66 1.94 11.34
N GLY A 148 5.52 2.25 11.93
CA GLY A 148 4.65 3.35 11.48
C GLY A 148 3.71 2.99 10.33
N THR A 149 3.65 1.73 9.92
CA THR A 149 2.65 1.25 8.97
C THR A 149 1.29 1.10 9.62
N ASP A 150 0.23 1.22 8.83
CA ASP A 150 -1.16 1.11 9.27
C ASP A 150 -1.45 -0.22 9.97
N GLY A 151 -1.02 -1.35 9.41
CA GLY A 151 -1.22 -2.66 10.04
C GLY A 151 -0.53 -2.78 11.39
N ASN A 152 0.69 -2.26 11.54
CA ASN A 152 1.36 -2.21 12.83
C ASN A 152 0.60 -1.34 13.85
N LEU A 153 0.10 -0.18 13.43
CA LEU A 153 -0.70 0.70 14.26
C LEU A 153 -2.01 0.04 14.71
N LEU A 154 -2.67 -0.70 13.82
CA LEU A 154 -3.87 -1.47 14.14
C LEU A 154 -3.56 -2.57 15.17
N ILE A 155 -2.47 -3.33 14.98
CA ILE A 155 -2.04 -4.36 15.96
C ILE A 155 -1.70 -3.71 17.31
N GLN A 156 -0.97 -2.61 17.32
CA GLN A 156 -0.65 -1.87 18.55
C GLN A 156 -1.90 -1.42 19.27
N SER A 157 -2.92 -0.92 18.54
CA SER A 157 -4.19 -0.51 19.14
C SER A 157 -4.91 -1.70 19.78
N MET A 158 -4.99 -2.84 19.11
CA MET A 158 -5.60 -4.06 19.66
C MET A 158 -4.92 -4.53 20.96
N ILE A 159 -3.59 -4.49 20.98
CA ILE A 159 -2.79 -4.88 22.15
C ILE A 159 -3.01 -3.90 23.30
N ARG A 160 -2.92 -2.59 23.04
CA ARG A 160 -3.12 -1.52 24.02
C ARG A 160 -4.51 -1.60 24.66
N ASP A 161 -5.53 -1.77 23.83
CA ASP A 161 -6.93 -1.74 24.24
C ASP A 161 -7.41 -3.12 24.74
N GLY A 162 -6.56 -4.14 24.67
CA GLY A 162 -6.85 -5.51 25.12
C GLY A 162 -7.91 -6.22 24.29
N ARG A 163 -8.14 -5.77 23.05
CA ARG A 163 -9.11 -6.41 22.14
C ARG A 163 -8.69 -7.85 21.86
N PHE A 164 -9.67 -8.71 21.64
CA PHE A 164 -9.46 -10.14 21.35
C PHE A 164 -8.58 -10.87 22.40
N GLY A 165 -8.50 -10.32 23.63
CA GLY A 165 -7.64 -10.88 24.68
C GLY A 165 -6.14 -10.67 24.46
N LEU A 166 -5.74 -9.71 23.62
CA LEU A 166 -4.35 -9.48 23.23
C LEU A 166 -3.55 -8.63 24.22
N LYS A 167 -4.14 -8.23 25.36
CA LYS A 167 -3.41 -7.49 26.40
C LYS A 167 -2.14 -8.22 26.80
N GLY A 168 -1.00 -7.54 26.71
CA GLY A 168 0.33 -8.08 27.03
C GLY A 168 0.96 -8.95 25.92
N PHE A 169 0.36 -9.02 24.73
CA PHE A 169 1.11 -9.42 23.55
C PHE A 169 2.11 -8.34 23.15
N THR A 170 3.07 -8.71 22.31
CA THR A 170 4.07 -7.79 21.78
C THR A 170 4.02 -7.81 20.25
N LEU A 171 3.98 -6.64 19.63
CA LEU A 171 4.21 -6.51 18.21
C LEU A 171 5.72 -6.61 17.92
N VAL A 172 6.10 -7.50 17.01
CA VAL A 172 7.46 -7.59 16.48
C VAL A 172 7.49 -6.82 15.18
N GLU A 173 7.99 -5.59 15.23
CA GLU A 173 8.18 -4.77 14.04
C GLU A 173 9.48 -5.17 13.34
N SER A 174 9.47 -5.20 12.01
CA SER A 174 10.63 -5.53 11.20
C SER A 174 10.59 -4.82 9.84
N SER A 175 10.52 -5.58 8.78
CA SER A 175 10.21 -5.17 7.42
C SER A 175 9.35 -6.27 6.79
N GLU A 176 8.73 -6.01 5.63
CA GLU A 176 8.09 -7.06 4.85
C GLU A 176 9.00 -8.27 4.71
N ALA A 177 10.22 -8.06 4.23
CA ALA A 177 11.20 -9.14 4.04
C ALA A 177 11.53 -9.87 5.35
N GLY A 178 11.71 -9.14 6.46
CA GLY A 178 12.00 -9.71 7.77
C GLY A 178 10.84 -10.54 8.31
N MET A 179 9.61 -10.05 8.19
CA MET A 179 8.40 -10.77 8.56
C MET A 179 8.24 -12.06 7.73
N LEU A 180 8.43 -11.97 6.40
CA LEU A 180 8.33 -13.13 5.51
C LEU A 180 9.35 -14.21 5.85
N VAL A 181 10.59 -13.83 6.17
CA VAL A 181 11.62 -14.78 6.63
C VAL A 181 11.16 -15.46 7.92
N ALA A 182 10.63 -14.72 8.90
CA ALA A 182 10.12 -15.29 10.13
C ALA A 182 8.96 -16.26 9.88
N ALA A 183 8.01 -15.90 9.01
CA ALA A 183 6.88 -16.74 8.63
C ALA A 183 7.32 -18.03 7.92
N GLN A 184 8.28 -17.94 6.99
CA GLN A 184 8.82 -19.10 6.28
C GLN A 184 9.57 -20.05 7.23
N LEU A 185 10.39 -19.51 8.13
CA LEU A 185 11.12 -20.32 9.14
C LEU A 185 10.14 -21.02 10.09
N ALA A 186 9.11 -20.31 10.55
CA ALA A 186 8.04 -20.90 11.35
C ALA A 186 7.32 -22.02 10.58
N GLY A 187 6.97 -21.78 9.32
CA GLY A 187 6.34 -22.78 8.45
C GLY A 187 7.18 -24.07 8.31
N ARG A 188 8.47 -23.93 8.01
CA ARG A 188 9.40 -25.07 7.85
C ARG A 188 9.57 -25.88 9.16
N SER A 189 9.61 -25.19 10.30
CA SER A 189 9.80 -25.82 11.61
C SER A 189 8.47 -26.13 12.32
N ARG A 190 7.33 -25.90 11.69
CA ARG A 190 5.96 -26.03 12.23
C ARG A 190 5.77 -25.31 13.58
N LYS A 191 6.47 -24.19 13.77
CA LYS A 191 6.29 -23.30 14.92
C LYS A 191 5.10 -22.37 14.70
N ALA A 192 4.52 -21.90 15.81
CA ALA A 192 3.41 -20.96 15.74
C ALA A 192 3.90 -19.55 15.39
N ILE A 193 3.15 -18.89 14.52
CA ILE A 193 3.33 -17.47 14.15
C ILE A 193 1.99 -16.88 13.70
N VAL A 194 1.74 -15.62 14.09
CA VAL A 194 0.71 -14.76 13.55
C VAL A 194 1.44 -13.58 12.92
N PHE A 195 1.08 -13.21 11.70
CA PHE A 195 1.76 -12.17 10.93
C PHE A 195 0.80 -11.41 10.02
N LEU A 196 1.20 -10.24 9.54
CA LEU A 196 0.43 -9.51 8.53
C LEU A 196 0.49 -10.24 7.19
N GLY A 197 -0.67 -10.43 6.57
CA GLY A 197 -0.79 -11.08 5.27
C GLY A 197 -1.72 -10.29 4.35
N TRP A 198 -1.37 -10.19 3.07
CA TRP A 198 -2.20 -9.52 2.08
C TRP A 198 -2.16 -10.23 0.73
N GLU A 199 -3.15 -9.92 -0.09
CA GLU A 199 -3.29 -10.37 -1.47
C GLU A 199 -3.53 -9.16 -2.37
N PRO A 200 -2.92 -9.15 -3.58
CA PRO A 200 -1.99 -10.15 -4.13
C PRO A 200 -0.57 -9.99 -3.58
N HIS A 201 0.07 -11.09 -3.28
CA HIS A 201 1.47 -11.11 -2.85
C HIS A 201 2.10 -12.48 -3.14
N PRO A 202 3.42 -12.59 -3.48
CA PRO A 202 4.09 -13.88 -3.68
C PRO A 202 3.98 -14.85 -2.52
N MET A 203 3.84 -14.36 -1.27
CA MET A 203 3.65 -15.21 -0.10
C MET A 203 2.44 -16.16 -0.22
N ASN A 204 1.38 -15.73 -0.92
CA ASN A 204 0.15 -16.51 -1.06
C ASN A 204 0.34 -17.81 -1.86
N VAL A 205 1.35 -17.86 -2.74
CA VAL A 205 1.73 -19.06 -3.50
C VAL A 205 2.93 -19.78 -2.90
N GLN A 206 3.78 -19.09 -2.14
CA GLN A 206 5.00 -19.66 -1.53
C GLN A 206 4.72 -20.35 -0.19
N MET A 207 3.68 -19.95 0.51
CA MET A 207 3.32 -20.46 1.84
C MET A 207 1.86 -20.89 1.87
N LYS A 208 1.60 -22.08 2.47
CA LYS A 208 0.23 -22.46 2.80
C LYS A 208 -0.18 -21.71 4.06
N MET A 209 -0.97 -20.66 3.89
CA MET A 209 -1.44 -19.80 4.96
C MET A 209 -2.95 -19.55 4.87
N ASN A 210 -3.54 -19.09 5.95
CA ASN A 210 -4.93 -18.62 6.00
C ASN A 210 -5.00 -17.27 6.69
N GLN A 211 -5.84 -16.41 6.18
CA GLN A 211 -6.23 -15.16 6.81
C GLN A 211 -7.18 -15.45 7.98
N LEU A 212 -7.11 -14.62 9.04
CA LEU A 212 -7.94 -14.75 10.23
C LEU A 212 -9.21 -13.93 10.10
N MET A 213 -10.33 -14.47 10.57
CA MET A 213 -11.62 -13.80 10.66
C MET A 213 -11.69 -12.81 11.85
N GLU A 214 -12.77 -12.02 11.91
CA GLU A 214 -13.11 -11.08 12.99
C GLU A 214 -12.28 -9.79 13.05
N GLY A 215 -11.56 -9.46 11.96
CA GLY A 215 -10.81 -8.20 11.86
C GLY A 215 -11.54 -7.09 11.11
N ASP A 216 -12.82 -7.26 10.79
CA ASP A 216 -13.58 -6.46 9.82
C ASP A 216 -13.65 -4.96 10.16
N ASP A 217 -13.78 -4.62 11.44
CA ASP A 217 -13.83 -3.23 11.90
C ASP A 217 -12.46 -2.54 11.99
N LEU A 218 -11.39 -3.25 11.70
CA LEU A 218 -10.01 -2.77 11.74
C LEU A 218 -9.38 -2.79 10.35
N PHE A 219 -9.40 -3.93 9.71
CA PHE A 219 -8.73 -4.16 8.43
C PHE A 219 -9.67 -4.02 7.22
N GLY A 220 -10.98 -4.07 7.42
CA GLY A 220 -12.00 -4.07 6.39
C GLY A 220 -12.82 -5.36 6.40
N ALA A 221 -14.04 -5.31 5.87
CA ALA A 221 -14.95 -6.45 5.78
C ALA A 221 -14.33 -7.61 4.98
N ASN A 222 -14.95 -8.79 5.02
CA ASN A 222 -14.59 -9.94 4.18
C ASN A 222 -13.09 -10.31 4.24
N LEU A 223 -12.55 -10.48 5.44
CA LEU A 223 -11.12 -10.79 5.65
C LEU A 223 -10.19 -9.65 5.23
N GLY A 224 -10.57 -8.41 5.50
CA GLY A 224 -9.76 -7.24 5.18
C GLY A 224 -9.79 -6.88 3.71
N GLU A 225 -10.97 -7.01 3.05
CA GLU A 225 -11.16 -6.54 1.69
C GLU A 225 -10.71 -5.09 1.55
N ALA A 226 -9.86 -4.85 0.56
CA ALA A 226 -9.22 -3.57 0.37
C ALA A 226 -9.20 -3.15 -1.10
N LYS A 227 -9.10 -1.84 -1.30
CA LYS A 227 -8.76 -1.22 -2.58
C LYS A 227 -7.49 -0.42 -2.41
N VAL A 228 -6.66 -0.39 -3.44
CA VAL A 228 -5.42 0.38 -3.43
C VAL A 228 -5.55 1.54 -4.40
N TYR A 229 -5.25 2.75 -3.94
CA TYR A 229 -5.40 3.98 -4.71
C TYR A 229 -4.07 4.68 -4.93
N THR A 230 -4.08 5.57 -5.93
CA THR A 230 -3.02 6.55 -6.14
C THR A 230 -3.29 7.79 -5.29
N ALA A 231 -2.32 8.19 -4.49
CA ALA A 231 -2.29 9.47 -3.81
C ALA A 231 -1.29 10.41 -4.50
N VAL A 232 -1.65 11.68 -4.65
CA VAL A 232 -0.82 12.73 -5.28
C VAL A 232 -0.74 13.96 -4.38
N SER A 233 0.39 14.71 -4.47
CA SER A 233 0.61 15.95 -3.72
C SER A 233 0.03 17.15 -4.44
#